data_8752b0512a57deb6c981cdde95bb63b9
#
_entry.id   8752b0512a57deb6c981cdde95bb63b9
#
_cell.length_a   1.000
_cell.length_b   1.000
_cell.length_c   1.000
_cell.angle_alpha   90.00
_cell.angle_beta   90.00
_cell.angle_gamma   90.00
#
_symmetry.space_group_name_H-M   'P 1'
#
loop_
_entity.id
_entity.type
_entity.pdbx_description
1 polymer ?
#
loop_
_entity_poly.entity_id
_entity_poly.type
_entity_poly.pdbx_seq_one_letter_code
_entity_poly.pdbx_strand_id
1 'polypeptide(L)'
;AVFFLASDLEDLQKRVGNIVVGYTKKQEPVKVSQLNAQGAITALLRDAFQPTLVQTLENNPAFMHGGPFANIAHGCNSVMATKSALKIADYVVTEAGFGADLGAEKFFDIKCRKAGLSPDAVVLVATTKALKMHGGVKKEDLKEENVQAIKDGCKNLERHIQNISKFGVPVTVGI
;
A
#
# COMPACT_ATOMS: atom_id res chain seq x y z
N ALA A 1 -2.74 -1.90 -10.09
CA ALA A 1 -3.92 -1.60 -9.26
C ALA A 1 -5.04 -2.64 -9.43
N VAL A 2 -5.45 -2.96 -10.65
CA VAL A 2 -6.59 -3.87 -10.95
C VAL A 2 -6.48 -5.20 -10.18
N PHE A 3 -5.34 -5.86 -10.27
CA PHE A 3 -5.05 -7.13 -9.61
C PHE A 3 -5.14 -7.05 -8.07
N PHE A 4 -4.50 -6.03 -7.48
CA PHE A 4 -4.40 -5.91 -6.01
C PHE A 4 -5.70 -5.44 -5.33
N LEU A 5 -6.59 -4.81 -6.10
CA LEU A 5 -7.88 -4.33 -5.60
C LEU A 5 -9.03 -5.30 -5.86
N ALA A 6 -8.79 -6.38 -6.59
CA ALA A 6 -9.81 -7.40 -6.84
C ALA A 6 -10.10 -8.21 -5.57
N SER A 7 -11.38 -8.53 -5.35
CA SER A 7 -11.86 -9.30 -4.21
C SER A 7 -11.81 -10.81 -4.44
N ASP A 8 -11.95 -11.23 -5.69
CA ASP A 8 -11.96 -12.62 -6.15
C ASP A 8 -11.64 -12.69 -7.65
N LEU A 9 -11.61 -13.89 -8.23
CA LEU A 9 -11.30 -14.10 -9.64
C LEU A 9 -12.37 -13.52 -10.59
N GLU A 10 -13.62 -13.52 -10.18
CA GLU A 10 -14.72 -12.96 -10.99
C GLU A 10 -14.60 -11.43 -11.06
N ASP A 11 -14.36 -10.78 -9.92
CA ASP A 11 -14.09 -9.34 -9.87
C ASP A 11 -12.81 -8.99 -10.64
N LEU A 12 -11.75 -9.83 -10.54
CA LEU A 12 -10.54 -9.64 -11.35
C LEU A 12 -10.86 -9.67 -12.84
N GLN A 13 -11.61 -10.66 -13.31
CA GLN A 13 -11.99 -10.78 -14.72
C GLN A 13 -12.79 -9.56 -15.20
N LYS A 14 -13.75 -9.10 -14.41
CA LYS A 14 -14.55 -7.90 -14.68
C LYS A 14 -13.68 -6.65 -14.77
N ARG A 15 -12.75 -6.48 -13.82
CA ARG A 15 -11.81 -5.33 -13.82
C ARG A 15 -10.87 -5.36 -15.00
N VAL A 16 -10.30 -6.53 -15.33
CA VAL A 16 -9.45 -6.73 -16.51
C VAL A 16 -10.23 -6.39 -17.78
N GLY A 17 -11.48 -6.85 -17.89
CA GLY A 17 -12.35 -6.55 -19.02
C GLY A 17 -12.60 -5.05 -19.23
N ASN A 18 -12.54 -4.25 -18.18
CA ASN A 18 -12.74 -2.80 -18.24
C ASN A 18 -11.47 -1.98 -18.55
N ILE A 19 -10.31 -2.61 -18.66
CA ILE A 19 -9.07 -1.90 -19.05
C ILE A 19 -9.23 -1.36 -20.47
N VAL A 20 -8.96 -0.07 -20.64
CA VAL A 20 -8.94 0.58 -21.96
C VAL A 20 -7.61 0.28 -22.64
N VAL A 21 -7.64 -0.32 -23.80
CA VAL A 21 -6.45 -0.73 -24.58
C VAL A 21 -6.16 0.20 -25.76
N GLY A 22 -7.09 1.07 -26.08
CA GLY A 22 -6.93 2.03 -27.16
C GLY A 22 -8.22 2.84 -27.39
N TYR A 23 -8.23 3.60 -28.48
CA TYR A 23 -9.38 4.40 -28.89
C TYR A 23 -9.66 4.20 -30.37
N THR A 24 -10.93 4.26 -30.75
CA THR A 24 -11.36 4.27 -32.15
C THR A 24 -10.95 5.58 -32.83
N LYS A 25 -11.10 5.66 -34.16
CA LYS A 25 -10.93 6.94 -34.91
C LYS A 25 -11.85 8.04 -34.40
N LYS A 26 -12.99 7.66 -33.77
CA LYS A 26 -13.96 8.60 -33.16
C LYS A 26 -13.67 8.92 -31.70
N GLN A 27 -12.49 8.55 -31.19
CA GLN A 27 -12.08 8.74 -29.78
C GLN A 27 -12.96 7.96 -28.76
N GLU A 28 -13.64 6.92 -29.17
CA GLU A 28 -14.37 6.02 -28.26
C GLU A 28 -13.39 5.00 -27.64
N PRO A 29 -13.44 4.76 -26.32
CA PRO A 29 -12.51 3.82 -25.66
C PRO A 29 -12.80 2.36 -26.10
N VAL A 30 -11.74 1.64 -26.42
CA VAL A 30 -11.78 0.20 -26.70
C VAL A 30 -11.30 -0.54 -25.47
N LYS A 31 -12.11 -1.44 -24.92
CA LYS A 31 -11.83 -2.22 -23.71
C LYS A 31 -11.36 -3.63 -24.04
N VAL A 32 -10.64 -4.26 -23.10
CA VAL A 32 -10.22 -5.66 -23.19
C VAL A 32 -11.41 -6.59 -23.43
N SER A 33 -12.58 -6.32 -22.84
CA SER A 33 -13.80 -7.11 -23.03
C SER A 33 -14.28 -7.13 -24.49
N GLN A 34 -14.06 -6.06 -25.24
CA GLN A 34 -14.42 -6.01 -26.68
C GLN A 34 -13.50 -6.87 -27.55
N LEU A 35 -12.31 -7.21 -27.02
CA LEU A 35 -11.37 -8.13 -27.65
C LEU A 35 -11.56 -9.59 -27.19
N ASN A 36 -12.52 -9.84 -26.30
CA ASN A 36 -12.76 -11.15 -25.64
C ASN A 36 -11.51 -11.75 -24.96
N ALA A 37 -10.56 -10.91 -24.50
CA ALA A 37 -9.28 -11.36 -23.96
C ALA A 37 -9.28 -11.48 -22.42
N GLN A 38 -10.30 -10.96 -21.72
CA GLN A 38 -10.34 -10.93 -20.25
C GLN A 38 -10.28 -12.32 -19.60
N GLY A 39 -10.92 -13.33 -20.22
CA GLY A 39 -10.90 -14.70 -19.72
C GLY A 39 -9.51 -15.32 -19.77
N ALA A 40 -8.80 -15.18 -20.89
CA ALA A 40 -7.44 -15.67 -21.07
C ALA A 40 -6.47 -14.98 -20.08
N ILE A 41 -6.57 -13.67 -19.93
CA ILE A 41 -5.74 -12.90 -18.98
C ILE A 41 -6.00 -13.37 -17.54
N THR A 42 -7.27 -13.56 -17.16
CA THR A 42 -7.62 -14.03 -15.81
C THR A 42 -7.13 -15.45 -15.56
N ALA A 43 -7.20 -16.33 -16.55
CA ALA A 43 -6.68 -17.69 -16.46
C ALA A 43 -5.17 -17.71 -16.22
N LEU A 44 -4.40 -16.87 -16.90
CA LEU A 44 -2.97 -16.72 -16.69
C LEU A 44 -2.61 -16.14 -15.30
N LEU A 45 -3.48 -15.31 -14.75
CA LEU A 45 -3.27 -14.67 -13.44
C LEU A 45 -3.79 -15.51 -12.26
N ARG A 46 -4.48 -16.62 -12.51
CA ARG A 46 -5.18 -17.42 -11.50
C ARG A 46 -4.27 -17.83 -10.35
N ASP A 47 -3.12 -18.41 -10.64
CA ASP A 47 -2.19 -18.90 -9.62
C ASP A 47 -1.50 -17.72 -8.90
N ALA A 48 -1.12 -16.68 -9.63
CA ALA A 48 -0.57 -15.47 -9.05
C ALA A 48 -1.56 -14.73 -8.13
N PHE A 49 -2.86 -14.95 -8.30
CA PHE A 49 -3.90 -14.32 -7.50
C PHE A 49 -4.08 -14.95 -6.11
N GLN A 50 -3.40 -16.04 -5.83
CA GLN A 50 -3.39 -16.69 -4.51
C GLN A 50 -2.29 -16.08 -3.64
N PRO A 51 -2.64 -15.49 -2.46
CA PRO A 51 -1.62 -15.02 -1.53
C PRO A 51 -0.76 -16.17 -1.02
N THR A 52 0.54 -15.95 -0.96
CA THR A 52 1.48 -16.91 -0.38
C THR A 52 1.59 -16.67 1.12
N LEU A 53 1.32 -17.69 1.92
CA LEU A 53 1.54 -17.67 3.37
C LEU A 53 2.96 -18.15 3.67
N VAL A 54 3.73 -17.32 4.35
CA VAL A 54 5.11 -17.63 4.77
C VAL A 54 5.24 -17.47 6.29
N GLN A 55 6.28 -18.06 6.85
CA GLN A 55 6.67 -17.90 8.25
C GLN A 55 7.87 -16.93 8.33
N THR A 56 7.80 -15.93 9.22
CA THR A 56 8.93 -15.04 9.50
C THR A 56 9.97 -15.73 10.37
N LEU A 57 11.16 -15.11 10.52
CA LEU A 57 12.21 -15.61 11.39
C LEU A 57 11.79 -15.66 12.87
N GLU A 58 10.85 -14.79 13.27
CA GLU A 58 10.25 -14.77 14.61
C GLU A 58 9.06 -15.74 14.76
N ASN A 59 8.86 -16.63 13.80
CA ASN A 59 7.76 -17.63 13.75
C ASN A 59 6.35 -17.03 13.66
N ASN A 60 6.21 -15.83 13.14
CA ASN A 60 4.91 -15.22 12.86
C ASN A 60 4.47 -15.51 11.41
N PRO A 61 3.17 -15.72 11.15
CA PRO A 61 2.66 -15.86 9.79
C PRO A 61 2.69 -14.51 9.06
N ALA A 62 3.02 -14.53 7.77
CA ALA A 62 2.95 -13.35 6.92
C ALA A 62 2.39 -13.70 5.53
N PHE A 63 1.46 -12.90 5.03
CA PHE A 63 0.99 -13.02 3.67
C PHE A 63 1.84 -12.17 2.72
N MET A 64 2.39 -12.82 1.70
CA MET A 64 3.07 -12.18 0.59
C MET A 64 2.17 -12.24 -0.64
N HIS A 65 1.84 -11.10 -1.22
CA HIS A 65 1.00 -11.07 -2.41
C HIS A 65 1.36 -9.95 -3.37
N GLY A 66 2.11 -10.28 -4.39
CA GLY A 66 2.61 -9.36 -5.41
C GLY A 66 3.66 -8.38 -4.87
N GLY A 67 3.91 -7.33 -5.60
CA GLY A 67 4.86 -6.26 -5.25
C GLY A 67 4.29 -4.89 -5.63
N PRO A 68 3.23 -4.41 -4.97
CA PRO A 68 2.58 -3.16 -5.34
C PRO A 68 3.37 -1.95 -4.83
N PHE A 69 4.17 -1.35 -5.70
CA PHE A 69 4.87 -0.10 -5.40
C PHE A 69 3.90 1.07 -5.25
N ALA A 70 4.14 1.94 -4.27
CA ALA A 70 3.29 3.08 -3.97
C ALA A 70 3.21 4.11 -5.11
N ASN A 71 4.26 4.27 -5.90
CA ASN A 71 4.29 5.16 -7.06
C ASN A 71 3.60 4.60 -8.31
N ILE A 72 3.27 3.30 -8.35
CA ILE A 72 2.63 2.63 -9.49
C ILE A 72 1.20 2.22 -9.15
N ALA A 73 0.96 1.74 -7.93
CA ALA A 73 -0.32 1.24 -7.45
C ALA A 73 -0.70 1.91 -6.12
N HIS A 74 -1.48 1.24 -5.28
CA HIS A 74 -1.86 1.76 -3.96
C HIS A 74 -0.81 1.51 -2.85
N GLY A 75 0.32 0.89 -3.19
CA GLY A 75 1.53 0.83 -2.37
C GLY A 75 1.45 -0.02 -1.10
N CYS A 76 0.57 -0.99 -1.06
CA CYS A 76 0.39 -1.89 0.07
C CYS A 76 -0.12 -3.25 -0.41
N ASN A 77 -0.17 -4.24 0.48
CA ASN A 77 -0.61 -5.60 0.15
C ASN A 77 -2.01 -5.63 -0.49
N SER A 78 -2.36 -6.73 -1.15
CA SER A 78 -3.64 -6.88 -1.85
C SER A 78 -4.83 -6.85 -0.88
N VAL A 79 -6.00 -6.50 -1.42
CA VAL A 79 -7.28 -6.59 -0.69
C VAL A 79 -7.55 -8.03 -0.26
N MET A 80 -7.28 -9.00 -1.14
CA MET A 80 -7.48 -10.42 -0.84
C MET A 80 -6.60 -10.87 0.33
N ALA A 81 -5.30 -10.58 0.32
CA ALA A 81 -4.40 -10.96 1.41
C ALA A 81 -4.81 -10.35 2.74
N THR A 82 -5.15 -9.06 2.77
CA THR A 82 -5.60 -8.38 3.99
C THR A 82 -6.91 -8.96 4.51
N LYS A 83 -7.91 -9.16 3.64
CA LYS A 83 -9.20 -9.75 4.05
C LYS A 83 -9.06 -11.21 4.50
N SER A 84 -8.14 -11.97 3.90
CA SER A 84 -7.84 -13.35 4.34
C SER A 84 -7.20 -13.34 5.73
N ALA A 85 -6.22 -12.46 5.95
CA ALA A 85 -5.58 -12.32 7.26
C ALA A 85 -6.58 -11.95 8.36
N LEU A 86 -7.47 -10.99 8.10
CA LEU A 86 -8.52 -10.57 9.04
C LEU A 86 -9.53 -11.67 9.40
N LYS A 87 -9.62 -12.75 8.62
CA LYS A 87 -10.50 -13.89 8.92
C LYS A 87 -9.84 -14.94 9.83
N ILE A 88 -8.52 -14.95 9.92
CA ILE A 88 -7.77 -16.02 10.58
C ILE A 88 -6.85 -15.55 11.71
N ALA A 89 -6.76 -14.24 11.94
CA ALA A 89 -5.89 -13.66 12.96
C ALA A 89 -6.64 -12.60 13.78
N ASP A 90 -6.31 -12.50 15.07
CA ASP A 90 -6.87 -11.50 15.98
C ASP A 90 -6.31 -10.09 15.69
N TYR A 91 -5.05 -10.03 15.22
CA TYR A 91 -4.38 -8.81 14.84
C TYR A 91 -3.78 -8.95 13.45
N VAL A 92 -3.97 -7.93 12.62
CA VAL A 92 -3.37 -7.85 11.28
C VAL A 92 -2.61 -6.55 11.16
N VAL A 93 -1.31 -6.66 10.87
CA VAL A 93 -0.44 -5.52 10.59
C VAL A 93 -0.14 -5.51 9.10
N THR A 94 -0.36 -4.39 8.45
CA THR A 94 -0.05 -4.21 7.03
C THR A 94 0.74 -2.93 6.82
N GLU A 95 1.58 -2.91 5.80
CA GLU A 95 2.35 -1.72 5.46
C GLU A 95 1.56 -0.74 4.58
N ALA A 96 2.01 0.50 4.58
CA ALA A 96 1.71 1.48 3.55
C ALA A 96 3.05 2.05 3.06
N GLY A 97 3.42 1.73 1.83
CA GLY A 97 4.76 1.95 1.29
C GLY A 97 5.15 3.41 1.12
N PHE A 98 6.44 3.69 1.20
CA PHE A 98 7.07 5.02 1.13
C PHE A 98 6.70 5.90 2.34
N GLY A 99 6.86 7.23 2.20
CA GLY A 99 6.45 8.17 3.22
C GLY A 99 4.93 8.20 3.42
N ALA A 100 4.51 8.59 4.61
CA ALA A 100 3.09 8.60 4.97
C ALA A 100 2.25 9.57 4.11
N ASP A 101 2.86 10.59 3.55
CA ASP A 101 2.27 11.53 2.59
C ASP A 101 1.91 10.91 1.23
N LEU A 102 2.45 9.73 0.93
CA LEU A 102 2.12 8.97 -0.27
C LEU A 102 1.43 7.65 0.09
N GLY A 103 2.09 6.78 0.86
CA GLY A 103 1.62 5.44 1.14
C GLY A 103 0.39 5.39 2.03
N ALA A 104 0.39 6.13 3.14
CA ALA A 104 -0.77 6.15 4.04
C ALA A 104 -2.00 6.76 3.35
N GLU A 105 -1.84 7.85 2.59
CA GLU A 105 -2.95 8.46 1.84
C GLU A 105 -3.53 7.48 0.80
N LYS A 106 -2.68 6.80 0.03
CA LYS A 106 -3.15 5.77 -0.90
C LYS A 106 -3.82 4.59 -0.20
N PHE A 107 -3.32 4.17 0.95
CA PHE A 107 -3.91 3.11 1.74
C PHE A 107 -5.33 3.50 2.19
N PHE A 108 -5.50 4.66 2.81
CA PHE A 108 -6.81 5.13 3.27
C PHE A 108 -7.74 5.46 2.11
N ASP A 109 -7.29 6.29 1.17
CA ASP A 109 -8.16 6.85 0.13
C ASP A 109 -8.45 5.87 -1.02
N ILE A 110 -7.60 4.89 -1.26
CA ILE A 110 -7.82 3.91 -2.32
C ILE A 110 -8.20 2.55 -1.74
N LYS A 111 -7.28 1.90 -0.99
CA LYS A 111 -7.49 0.53 -0.55
C LYS A 111 -8.62 0.42 0.46
N CYS A 112 -8.61 1.22 1.51
CA CYS A 112 -9.63 1.16 2.55
C CYS A 112 -11.02 1.46 1.98
N ARG A 113 -11.17 2.52 1.20
CA ARG A 113 -12.44 2.88 0.56
C ARG A 113 -12.95 1.79 -0.40
N LYS A 114 -12.07 1.23 -1.23
CA LYS A 114 -12.46 0.19 -2.20
C LYS A 114 -12.80 -1.14 -1.54
N ALA A 115 -12.13 -1.48 -0.45
CA ALA A 115 -12.25 -2.77 0.21
C ALA A 115 -13.20 -2.78 1.42
N GLY A 116 -13.67 -1.61 1.86
CA GLY A 116 -14.46 -1.47 3.10
C GLY A 116 -13.63 -1.80 4.34
N LEU A 117 -12.37 -1.35 4.38
CA LEU A 117 -11.46 -1.53 5.50
C LEU A 117 -11.41 -0.27 6.37
N SER A 118 -11.29 -0.46 7.69
CA SER A 118 -11.08 0.61 8.65
C SER A 118 -9.99 0.18 9.62
N PRO A 119 -8.78 0.76 9.56
CA PRO A 119 -7.74 0.48 10.54
C PRO A 119 -8.11 0.98 11.93
N ASP A 120 -7.70 0.25 12.97
CA ASP A 120 -7.92 0.62 14.37
C ASP A 120 -6.83 1.58 14.87
N ALA A 121 -5.61 1.48 14.33
CA ALA A 121 -4.48 2.32 14.70
C ALA A 121 -3.43 2.39 13.58
N VAL A 122 -2.57 3.39 13.65
CA VAL A 122 -1.41 3.56 12.78
C VAL A 122 -0.14 3.64 13.61
N VAL A 123 0.88 2.88 13.20
CA VAL A 123 2.25 3.04 13.68
C VAL A 123 3.02 3.79 12.60
N LEU A 124 3.44 5.01 12.91
CA LEU A 124 4.27 5.84 12.04
C LEU A 124 5.73 5.62 12.39
N VAL A 125 6.49 4.98 11.49
CA VAL A 125 7.90 4.68 11.72
C VAL A 125 8.75 5.88 11.36
N ALA A 126 9.56 6.35 12.31
CA ALA A 126 10.56 7.40 12.11
C ALA A 126 11.91 6.92 12.62
N THR A 127 12.97 7.12 11.83
CA THR A 127 14.33 6.79 12.31
C THR A 127 15.09 8.07 12.66
N THR A 128 16.01 7.99 13.63
CA THR A 128 16.91 9.11 13.96
C THR A 128 17.69 9.61 12.74
N LYS A 129 18.05 8.71 11.80
CA LYS A 129 18.70 9.08 10.53
C LYS A 129 17.78 9.92 9.64
N ALA A 130 16.50 9.52 9.51
CA ALA A 130 15.53 10.28 8.73
C ALA A 130 15.29 11.66 9.35
N LEU A 131 15.14 11.75 10.67
CA LEU A 131 14.98 13.02 11.36
C LEU A 131 16.19 13.94 11.15
N LYS A 132 17.42 13.42 11.25
CA LYS A 132 18.63 14.20 10.93
C LYS A 132 18.64 14.71 9.49
N MET A 133 18.27 13.88 8.52
CA MET A 133 18.18 14.30 7.10
C MET A 133 17.16 15.44 6.93
N HIS A 134 15.99 15.32 7.52
CA HIS A 134 14.97 16.37 7.51
C HIS A 134 15.40 17.63 8.24
N GLY A 135 16.32 17.51 9.21
CA GLY A 135 16.98 18.62 9.87
C GLY A 135 18.20 19.19 9.13
N GLY A 136 18.44 18.76 7.89
CA GLY A 136 19.46 19.35 7.03
C GLY A 136 20.84 18.65 7.06
N VAL A 137 20.98 17.51 7.76
CA VAL A 137 22.24 16.75 7.78
C VAL A 137 22.42 15.99 6.46
N LYS A 138 23.61 16.08 5.87
CA LYS A 138 23.96 15.35 4.65
C LYS A 138 24.06 13.84 4.92
N LYS A 139 23.85 13.05 3.85
CA LYS A 139 23.82 11.58 3.94
C LYS A 139 25.12 10.99 4.52
N GLU A 140 26.24 11.59 4.20
CA GLU A 140 27.59 11.18 4.65
C GLU A 140 27.74 11.32 6.16
N ASP A 141 27.11 12.35 6.76
CA ASP A 141 27.29 12.78 8.17
C ASP A 141 26.20 12.21 9.09
N LEU A 142 25.31 11.35 8.61
CA LEU A 142 24.17 10.81 9.39
C LEU A 142 24.57 9.95 10.59
N LYS A 143 25.83 9.47 10.62
CA LYS A 143 26.37 8.71 11.75
C LYS A 143 26.79 9.61 12.91
N GLU A 144 27.15 10.86 12.62
CA GLU A 144 27.55 11.83 13.63
C GLU A 144 26.37 12.25 14.52
N GLU A 145 26.64 12.49 15.80
CA GLU A 145 25.61 12.99 16.72
C GLU A 145 25.19 14.42 16.34
N ASN A 146 23.90 14.65 16.19
CA ASN A 146 23.35 15.99 15.93
C ASN A 146 21.93 16.11 16.49
N VAL A 147 21.83 16.44 17.76
CA VAL A 147 20.56 16.58 18.48
C VAL A 147 19.73 17.74 17.94
N GLN A 148 20.37 18.83 17.52
CA GLN A 148 19.63 19.98 16.97
C GLN A 148 18.95 19.62 15.65
N ALA A 149 19.65 18.90 14.76
CA ALA A 149 19.06 18.44 13.53
C ALA A 149 17.87 17.48 13.74
N ILE A 150 17.92 16.62 14.76
CA ILE A 150 16.78 15.77 15.11
C ILE A 150 15.58 16.64 15.51
N LYS A 151 15.78 17.65 16.37
CA LYS A 151 14.71 18.58 16.78
C LYS A 151 14.10 19.30 15.57
N ASP A 152 14.93 19.79 14.66
CA ASP A 152 14.48 20.47 13.46
C ASP A 152 13.73 19.53 12.50
N GLY A 153 14.18 18.28 12.39
CA GLY A 153 13.54 17.24 11.61
C GLY A 153 12.19 16.76 12.17
N CYS A 154 11.94 16.94 13.47
CA CYS A 154 10.66 16.63 14.09
C CYS A 154 9.49 17.43 13.49
N LYS A 155 9.73 18.58 12.90
CA LYS A 155 8.70 19.35 12.16
C LYS A 155 8.09 18.55 11.00
N ASN A 156 8.91 17.75 10.31
CA ASN A 156 8.44 16.86 9.26
C ASN A 156 7.60 15.71 9.84
N LEU A 157 8.07 15.08 10.90
CA LEU A 157 7.33 14.01 11.59
C LEU A 157 5.97 14.52 12.11
N GLU A 158 5.95 15.69 12.73
CA GLU A 158 4.71 16.33 13.21
C GLU A 158 3.69 16.52 12.07
N ARG A 159 4.16 16.96 10.90
CA ARG A 159 3.30 17.11 9.72
C ARG A 159 2.68 15.77 9.29
N HIS A 160 3.45 14.67 9.31
CA HIS A 160 2.93 13.35 9.00
C HIS A 160 1.91 12.87 10.02
N ILE A 161 2.15 13.08 11.32
CA ILE A 161 1.19 12.78 12.39
C ILE A 161 -0.12 13.53 12.15
N GLN A 162 -0.04 14.86 11.92
CA GLN A 162 -1.21 15.70 11.65
C GLN A 162 -2.00 15.23 10.43
N ASN A 163 -1.32 14.82 9.35
CA ASN A 163 -1.97 14.33 8.15
C ASN A 163 -2.72 13.02 8.38
N ILE A 164 -2.09 12.05 9.06
CA ILE A 164 -2.72 10.76 9.37
C ILE A 164 -3.89 10.94 10.35
N SER A 165 -3.76 11.82 11.32
CA SER A 165 -4.82 12.09 12.31
C SER A 165 -6.12 12.60 11.66
N LYS A 166 -6.07 13.19 10.47
CA LYS A 166 -7.26 13.61 9.72
C LYS A 166 -8.15 12.44 9.28
N PHE A 167 -7.61 11.23 9.22
CA PHE A 167 -8.38 10.02 8.92
C PHE A 167 -9.14 9.49 10.14
N GLY A 168 -9.00 10.14 11.32
CA GLY A 168 -9.74 9.79 12.53
C GLY A 168 -9.24 8.54 13.25
N VAL A 169 -8.02 8.09 12.99
CA VAL A 169 -7.40 6.92 13.62
C VAL A 169 -6.32 7.32 14.64
N PRO A 170 -6.16 6.58 15.73
CA PRO A 170 -5.03 6.76 16.65
C PRO A 170 -3.69 6.58 15.94
N VAL A 171 -2.75 7.47 16.21
CA VAL A 171 -1.39 7.42 15.65
C VAL A 171 -0.38 7.30 16.77
N THR A 172 0.50 6.32 16.70
CA THR A 172 1.68 6.20 17.57
C THR A 172 2.94 6.27 16.71
N VAL A 173 4.07 6.68 17.31
CA VAL A 173 5.35 6.77 16.62
C VAL A 173 6.28 5.68 17.13
N GLY A 174 6.83 4.88 16.22
CA GLY A 174 7.92 3.95 16.46
C GLY A 174 9.24 4.53 15.95
N ILE A 175 10.29 4.49 16.78
CA ILE A 175 11.64 4.98 16.46
C ILE A 175 12.64 3.82 16.44
#